data_4b2e385b5d3f1026f31fe704d89a769e
#
_entry.id   4b2e385b5d3f1026f31fe704d89a769e
#
_cell.length_a   1.000
_cell.length_b   1.000
_cell.length_c   1.000
_cell.angle_alpha   90.00
_cell.angle_beta   90.00
_cell.angle_gamma   90.00
#
_symmetry.space_group_name_H-M   'P 1'
#
loop_
_entity.id
_entity.type
_entity.pdbx_description
1 polymer ?
#
loop_
_entity_poly.entity_id
_entity_poly.type
_entity_poly.pdbx_seq_one_letter_code
_entity_poly.pdbx_strand_id
1 'polypeptide(L)'
;MCLSLVGSEMCIRDSLIGRTKDAQELFEYHGAEHMTIASFEAKKSLTMDDVKTFPKEHIRCGTSFLFLIVFISLLTLPFIPNVNIVLTAVTRILHVVVVSMLSYEILKFNFANSNSLIAKFFAAPGIWTQFITTKKPSDEQIEVAILSMANCVENSENTKLFESITAQASEVKVG
;
A
#
# COMPACT_ATOMS: atom_id res chain seq x y z
N MET A 1 0.78 12.71 45.68
CA MET A 1 1.80 12.60 44.65
C MET A 1 1.83 11.24 43.93
N CYS A 2 1.13 10.20 44.38
CA CYS A 2 1.05 8.89 43.69
C CYS A 2 0.01 8.81 42.57
N LEU A 3 -0.96 9.72 42.46
CA LEU A 3 -2.01 9.67 41.45
C LEU A 3 -1.53 10.10 40.02
N SER A 4 -0.44 10.85 39.90
CA SER A 4 0.04 11.35 38.61
C SER A 4 0.85 10.30 37.84
N LEU A 5 1.53 9.39 38.52
CA LEU A 5 2.33 8.34 37.90
C LEU A 5 1.44 7.22 37.29
N VAL A 6 0.38 6.83 38.02
CA VAL A 6 -0.59 5.83 37.54
C VAL A 6 -1.36 6.35 36.31
N GLY A 7 -1.71 7.64 36.31
CA GLY A 7 -2.37 8.29 35.19
C GLY A 7 -1.48 8.37 33.94
N SER A 8 -0.19 8.66 34.10
CA SER A 8 0.76 8.70 32.96
C SER A 8 1.06 7.32 32.37
N GLU A 9 1.18 6.28 33.22
CA GLU A 9 1.37 4.91 32.72
C GLU A 9 0.13 4.37 31.98
N MET A 10 -1.09 4.68 32.49
CA MET A 10 -2.31 4.34 31.76
C MET A 10 -2.42 5.09 30.43
N CYS A 11 -2.13 6.39 30.39
CA CYS A 11 -2.15 7.16 29.16
C CYS A 11 -1.11 6.67 28.14
N ILE A 12 0.10 6.28 28.58
CA ILE A 12 1.14 5.72 27.69
C ILE A 12 0.71 4.35 27.17
N ARG A 13 0.15 3.50 28.04
CA ARG A 13 -0.34 2.17 27.67
C ARG A 13 -1.52 2.24 26.71
N ASP A 14 -2.48 3.12 26.96
CA ASP A 14 -3.65 3.31 26.10
C ASP A 14 -3.25 3.96 24.77
N SER A 15 -2.29 4.87 24.77
CA SER A 15 -1.73 5.45 23.55
C SER A 15 -0.95 4.43 22.70
N LEU A 16 -0.19 3.53 23.33
CA LEU A 16 0.52 2.44 22.62
C LEU A 16 -0.45 1.39 22.07
N ILE A 17 -1.47 1.01 22.85
CA ILE A 17 -2.51 0.07 22.44
C ILE A 17 -3.36 0.68 21.32
N GLY A 18 -3.71 1.97 21.42
CA GLY A 18 -4.40 2.71 20.37
C GLY A 18 -3.59 2.75 19.07
N ARG A 19 -2.30 3.05 19.14
CA ARG A 19 -1.41 3.03 17.96
C ARG A 19 -1.30 1.67 17.31
N THR A 20 -1.28 0.59 18.07
CA THR A 20 -1.24 -0.77 17.50
C THR A 20 -2.57 -1.15 16.83
N LYS A 21 -3.72 -0.73 17.38
CA LYS A 21 -5.03 -0.96 16.77
C LYS A 21 -5.21 -0.09 15.52
N ASP A 22 -4.89 1.19 15.58
CA ASP A 22 -4.97 2.11 14.45
C ASP A 22 -4.05 1.67 13.29
N ALA A 23 -2.83 1.22 13.61
CA ALA A 23 -1.93 0.67 12.61
C ALA A 23 -2.47 -0.65 12.01
N GLN A 24 -3.11 -1.48 12.82
CA GLN A 24 -3.73 -2.71 12.33
C GLN A 24 -4.89 -2.41 11.38
N GLU A 25 -5.76 -1.49 11.76
CA GLU A 25 -6.88 -1.03 10.94
C GLU A 25 -6.39 -0.42 9.62
N LEU A 26 -5.34 0.41 9.66
CA LEU A 26 -4.70 0.95 8.46
C LEU A 26 -4.20 -0.16 7.53
N PHE A 27 -3.59 -1.21 8.08
CA PHE A 27 -3.11 -2.34 7.28
C PHE A 27 -4.25 -3.20 6.71
N GLU A 28 -5.39 -3.23 7.36
CA GLU A 28 -6.61 -3.87 6.86
C GLU A 28 -7.21 -3.08 5.70
N TYR A 29 -7.34 -1.75 5.82
CA TYR A 29 -7.74 -0.88 4.70
C TYR A 29 -6.79 -0.97 3.51
N HIS A 30 -5.48 -1.02 3.75
CA HIS A 30 -4.47 -1.23 2.71
C HIS A 30 -4.65 -2.57 2.00
N GLY A 31 -4.99 -3.63 2.75
CA GLY A 31 -5.35 -4.92 2.17
C GLY A 31 -6.62 -4.87 1.32
N ALA A 32 -7.66 -4.16 1.79
CA ALA A 32 -8.91 -3.96 1.04
C ALA A 32 -8.69 -3.22 -0.27
N GLU A 33 -7.86 -2.16 -0.25
CA GLU A 33 -7.47 -1.41 -1.44
C GLU A 33 -6.81 -2.33 -2.48
N HIS A 34 -5.83 -3.14 -2.08
CA HIS A 34 -5.14 -4.07 -2.98
C HIS A 34 -6.09 -5.08 -3.63
N MET A 35 -6.97 -5.68 -2.83
CA MET A 35 -7.95 -6.67 -3.32
C MET A 35 -8.91 -6.02 -4.33
N THR A 36 -9.37 -4.81 -4.06
CA THR A 36 -10.29 -4.06 -4.93
C THR A 36 -9.61 -3.66 -6.25
N ILE A 37 -8.36 -3.16 -6.19
CA ILE A 37 -7.59 -2.82 -7.39
C ILE A 37 -7.32 -4.06 -8.23
N ALA A 38 -6.94 -5.19 -7.61
CA ALA A 38 -6.69 -6.44 -8.32
C ALA A 38 -7.95 -6.97 -9.02
N SER A 39 -9.13 -6.87 -8.39
CA SER A 39 -10.41 -7.22 -9.00
C SER A 39 -10.71 -6.33 -10.21
N PHE A 40 -10.51 -5.02 -10.07
CA PHE A 40 -10.70 -4.05 -11.14
C PHE A 40 -9.75 -4.29 -12.33
N GLU A 41 -8.46 -4.51 -12.08
CA GLU A 41 -7.47 -4.82 -13.14
C GLU A 41 -7.78 -6.13 -13.86
N ALA A 42 -8.36 -7.12 -13.15
CA ALA A 42 -8.83 -8.37 -13.74
C ALA A 42 -10.13 -8.22 -14.52
N LYS A 43 -10.70 -7.01 -14.62
CA LYS A 43 -11.98 -6.70 -15.29
C LYS A 43 -13.14 -7.54 -14.75
N LYS A 44 -13.11 -7.89 -13.46
CA LYS A 44 -14.22 -8.52 -12.77
C LYS A 44 -15.18 -7.47 -12.23
N SER A 45 -16.39 -7.89 -11.92
CA SER A 45 -17.33 -7.03 -11.21
C SER A 45 -16.77 -6.68 -9.83
N LEU A 46 -16.94 -5.43 -9.40
CA LEU A 46 -16.52 -5.01 -8.06
C LEU A 46 -17.57 -5.40 -7.01
N THR A 47 -17.96 -6.70 -7.01
CA THR A 47 -18.82 -7.25 -5.98
C THR A 47 -17.96 -7.68 -4.79
N MET A 48 -18.57 -7.74 -3.61
CA MET A 48 -17.91 -8.21 -2.39
C MET A 48 -17.31 -9.62 -2.57
N ASP A 49 -18.04 -10.52 -3.23
CA ASP A 49 -17.62 -11.89 -3.45
C ASP A 49 -16.44 -11.98 -4.42
N ASP A 50 -16.44 -11.19 -5.50
CA ASP A 50 -15.34 -11.17 -6.46
C ASP A 50 -14.07 -10.58 -5.84
N VAL A 51 -14.18 -9.47 -5.11
CA VAL A 51 -13.05 -8.81 -4.44
C VAL A 51 -12.39 -9.74 -3.43
N LYS A 52 -13.16 -10.51 -2.65
CA LYS A 52 -12.65 -11.49 -1.68
C LYS A 52 -11.85 -12.63 -2.30
N THR A 53 -11.96 -12.86 -3.61
CA THR A 53 -11.18 -13.91 -4.29
C THR A 53 -9.73 -13.51 -4.56
N PHE A 54 -9.41 -12.21 -4.47
CA PHE A 54 -8.07 -11.69 -4.76
C PHE A 54 -7.18 -11.64 -3.51
N PRO A 55 -5.86 -11.79 -3.70
CA PRO A 55 -4.91 -11.65 -2.61
C PRO A 55 -4.81 -10.19 -2.14
N LYS A 56 -4.45 -10.02 -0.87
CA LYS A 56 -4.19 -8.70 -0.28
C LYS A 56 -2.83 -8.12 -0.66
N GLU A 57 -1.96 -8.91 -1.28
CA GLU A 57 -0.66 -8.49 -1.79
C GLU A 57 -0.78 -8.05 -3.26
N HIS A 58 -0.17 -6.92 -3.60
CA HIS A 58 -0.21 -6.37 -4.95
C HIS A 58 1.16 -5.85 -5.41
N ILE A 59 1.54 -6.15 -6.67
CA ILE A 59 2.87 -5.83 -7.21
C ILE A 59 3.09 -4.31 -7.33
N ARG A 60 2.04 -3.51 -7.54
CA ARG A 60 2.09 -2.05 -7.71
C ARG A 60 2.02 -1.26 -6.40
N CYS A 61 2.26 -1.88 -5.27
CA CYS A 61 2.15 -1.21 -3.99
C CYS A 61 3.23 -0.14 -3.80
N GLY A 62 2.82 1.03 -3.30
CA GLY A 62 3.74 2.13 -2.95
C GLY A 62 4.73 1.76 -1.85
N THR A 63 4.38 0.84 -0.94
CA THR A 63 5.32 0.35 0.08
C THR A 63 6.44 -0.47 -0.53
N SER A 64 6.18 -1.24 -1.59
CA SER A 64 7.22 -1.94 -2.35
C SER A 64 8.17 -0.95 -3.04
N PHE A 65 7.66 0.16 -3.53
CA PHE A 65 8.47 1.24 -4.11
C PHE A 65 9.40 1.88 -3.07
N LEU A 66 8.87 2.24 -1.90
CA LEU A 66 9.68 2.78 -0.80
C LEU A 66 10.75 1.79 -0.34
N PHE A 67 10.40 0.51 -0.25
CA PHE A 67 11.37 -0.54 0.09
C PHE A 67 12.51 -0.61 -0.92
N LEU A 68 12.22 -0.57 -2.22
CA LEU A 68 13.23 -0.57 -3.28
C LEU A 68 14.16 0.65 -3.17
N ILE A 69 13.62 1.85 -2.93
CA ILE A 69 14.42 3.05 -2.73
C ILE A 69 15.38 2.88 -1.55
N VAL A 70 14.88 2.44 -0.41
CA VAL A 70 15.69 2.24 0.80
C VAL A 70 16.75 1.16 0.55
N PHE A 71 16.37 0.03 -0.02
CA PHE A 71 17.26 -1.09 -0.28
C PHE A 71 18.40 -0.71 -1.24
N ILE A 72 18.07 -0.10 -2.39
CA ILE A 72 19.07 0.33 -3.36
C ILE A 72 19.94 1.44 -2.76
N SER A 73 19.35 2.38 -1.98
CA SER A 73 20.11 3.43 -1.30
C SER A 73 21.11 2.86 -0.32
N LEU A 74 20.76 1.88 0.48
CA LEU A 74 21.66 1.24 1.43
C LEU A 74 22.85 0.56 0.73
N LEU A 75 22.62 -0.04 -0.44
CA LEU A 75 23.68 -0.68 -1.23
C LEU A 75 24.61 0.34 -1.90
N THR A 76 24.08 1.48 -2.33
CA THR A 76 24.83 2.45 -3.16
C THR A 76 25.41 3.60 -2.37
N LEU A 77 24.82 3.94 -1.21
CA LEU A 77 25.28 5.07 -0.36
C LEU A 77 26.76 4.97 0.07
N PRO A 78 27.31 3.78 0.42
CA PRO A 78 28.72 3.65 0.79
C PRO A 78 29.71 4.01 -0.31
N PHE A 79 29.30 3.98 -1.57
CA PHE A 79 30.14 4.32 -2.72
C PHE A 79 30.17 5.82 -3.02
N ILE A 80 29.36 6.64 -2.34
CA ILE A 80 29.32 8.08 -2.51
C ILE A 80 30.36 8.71 -1.60
N PRO A 81 31.40 9.38 -2.15
CA PRO A 81 32.45 9.97 -1.36
C PRO A 81 31.95 11.17 -0.55
N ASN A 82 32.41 11.27 0.70
CA ASN A 82 32.22 12.45 1.54
C ASN A 82 33.36 13.43 1.27
N VAL A 83 33.10 14.55 0.57
CA VAL A 83 34.12 15.54 0.21
C VAL A 83 34.07 16.73 1.16
N ASN A 84 33.01 17.53 1.08
CA ASN A 84 32.72 18.63 1.99
C ASN A 84 31.19 18.66 2.23
N ILE A 85 30.75 19.40 3.25
CA ILE A 85 29.37 19.37 3.71
C ILE A 85 28.36 19.74 2.60
N VAL A 86 28.70 20.76 1.80
CA VAL A 86 27.80 21.24 0.72
C VAL A 86 27.74 20.23 -0.42
N LEU A 87 28.88 19.78 -0.91
CA LEU A 87 28.94 18.82 -2.01
C LEU A 87 28.35 17.48 -1.61
N THR A 88 28.60 17.03 -0.38
CA THR A 88 28.00 15.81 0.14
C THR A 88 26.45 15.91 0.22
N ALA A 89 25.92 17.06 0.64
CA ALA A 89 24.48 17.27 0.67
C ALA A 89 23.87 17.24 -0.75
N VAL A 90 24.48 17.93 -1.69
CA VAL A 90 24.03 17.96 -3.10
C VAL A 90 24.08 16.56 -3.72
N THR A 91 25.18 15.83 -3.55
CA THR A 91 25.32 14.48 -4.11
C THR A 91 24.33 13.49 -3.50
N ARG A 92 23.99 13.62 -2.20
CA ARG A 92 22.98 12.78 -1.55
C ARG A 92 21.57 13.09 -2.05
N ILE A 93 21.21 14.34 -2.26
CA ILE A 93 19.92 14.73 -2.85
C ILE A 93 19.80 14.14 -4.26
N LEU A 94 20.83 14.35 -5.09
CA LEU A 94 20.86 13.82 -6.46
C LEU A 94 20.77 12.28 -6.47
N HIS A 95 21.48 11.62 -5.55
CA HIS A 95 21.43 10.17 -5.39
C HIS A 95 20.00 9.66 -5.11
N VAL A 96 19.26 10.29 -4.18
CA VAL A 96 17.88 9.91 -3.88
C VAL A 96 16.99 10.03 -5.13
N VAL A 97 17.16 11.09 -5.92
CA VAL A 97 16.41 11.27 -7.17
C VAL A 97 16.71 10.13 -8.16
N VAL A 98 18.01 9.85 -8.38
CA VAL A 98 18.43 8.78 -9.31
C VAL A 98 17.93 7.40 -8.85
N VAL A 99 18.05 7.10 -7.56
CA VAL A 99 17.56 5.82 -6.99
C VAL A 99 16.05 5.72 -7.09
N SER A 100 15.31 6.82 -6.90
CA SER A 100 13.85 6.82 -7.06
C SER A 100 13.44 6.52 -8.50
N MET A 101 14.13 7.13 -9.48
CA MET A 101 13.88 6.85 -10.90
C MET A 101 14.18 5.38 -11.25
N LEU A 102 15.30 4.85 -10.76
CA LEU A 102 15.66 3.44 -10.97
C LEU A 102 14.65 2.49 -10.33
N SER A 103 14.23 2.78 -9.09
CA SER A 103 13.23 1.99 -8.38
C SER A 103 11.88 1.97 -9.10
N TYR A 104 11.49 3.09 -9.69
CA TYR A 104 10.27 3.18 -10.48
C TYR A 104 10.34 2.33 -11.77
N GLU A 105 11.47 2.37 -12.48
CA GLU A 105 11.64 1.54 -13.68
C GLU A 105 11.65 0.04 -13.35
N ILE A 106 12.26 -0.35 -12.23
CA ILE A 106 12.21 -1.74 -11.74
C ILE A 106 10.77 -2.16 -11.44
N LEU A 107 10.01 -1.31 -10.74
CA LEU A 107 8.60 -1.59 -10.43
C LEU A 107 7.75 -1.75 -11.70
N LYS A 108 7.92 -0.85 -12.67
CA LYS A 108 7.25 -0.87 -13.96
C LYS A 108 7.61 -2.12 -14.77
N PHE A 109 8.89 -2.49 -14.79
CA PHE A 109 9.36 -3.72 -15.42
C PHE A 109 8.74 -4.97 -14.79
N ASN A 110 8.71 -5.04 -13.45
CA ASN A 110 8.12 -6.15 -12.71
C ASN A 110 6.63 -6.32 -13.05
N PHE A 111 5.90 -5.21 -13.15
CA PHE A 111 4.50 -5.25 -13.54
C PHE A 111 4.29 -5.73 -14.98
N ALA A 112 5.05 -5.18 -15.93
CA ALA A 112 4.93 -5.55 -17.34
C ALA A 112 5.30 -7.03 -17.60
N ASN A 113 6.18 -7.60 -16.78
CA ASN A 113 6.72 -8.95 -16.93
C ASN A 113 6.41 -9.85 -15.72
N SER A 114 5.24 -9.74 -15.12
CA SER A 114 4.86 -10.42 -13.86
C SER A 114 5.02 -11.95 -13.90
N ASN A 115 4.98 -12.56 -15.08
CA ASN A 115 5.20 -13.99 -15.28
C ASN A 115 6.69 -14.40 -15.33
N SER A 116 7.61 -13.46 -15.54
CA SER A 116 9.04 -13.72 -15.61
C SER A 116 9.62 -14.07 -14.24
N LEU A 117 10.54 -15.04 -14.18
CA LEU A 117 11.27 -15.39 -12.97
C LEU A 117 12.11 -14.21 -12.45
N ILE A 118 12.67 -13.41 -13.34
CA ILE A 118 13.45 -12.22 -13.00
C ILE A 118 12.56 -11.18 -12.32
N ALA A 119 11.38 -10.90 -12.89
CA ALA A 119 10.44 -9.97 -12.29
C ALA A 119 9.96 -10.45 -10.90
N LYS A 120 9.67 -11.73 -10.74
CA LYS A 120 9.31 -12.33 -9.45
C LYS A 120 10.43 -12.19 -8.42
N PHE A 121 11.68 -12.38 -8.82
CA PHE A 121 12.83 -12.19 -7.93
C PHE A 121 12.95 -10.75 -7.43
N PHE A 122 12.82 -9.76 -8.31
CA PHE A 122 12.86 -8.35 -7.92
C PHE A 122 11.60 -7.87 -7.19
N ALA A 123 10.45 -8.50 -7.42
CA ALA A 123 9.21 -8.19 -6.71
C ALA A 123 9.15 -8.82 -5.31
N ALA A 124 9.82 -9.97 -5.10
CA ALA A 124 9.72 -10.75 -3.87
C ALA A 124 9.99 -9.94 -2.58
N PRO A 125 11.05 -9.11 -2.47
CA PRO A 125 11.29 -8.34 -1.27
C PRO A 125 10.17 -7.32 -1.00
N GLY A 126 9.62 -6.70 -2.05
CA GLY A 126 8.49 -5.78 -1.94
C GLY A 126 7.21 -6.50 -1.47
N ILE A 127 6.94 -7.69 -1.98
CA ILE A 127 5.80 -8.51 -1.54
C ILE A 127 6.00 -8.95 -0.08
N TRP A 128 7.22 -9.29 0.33
CA TRP A 128 7.52 -9.64 1.73
C TRP A 128 7.19 -8.52 2.71
N THR A 129 7.47 -7.27 2.36
CA THR A 129 7.09 -6.13 3.22
C THR A 129 5.57 -6.02 3.38
N GLN A 130 4.80 -6.43 2.38
CA GLN A 130 3.33 -6.40 2.41
C GLN A 130 2.74 -7.41 3.40
N PHE A 131 3.42 -8.53 3.71
CA PHE A 131 2.96 -9.43 4.79
C PHE A 131 2.88 -8.72 6.15
N ILE A 132 3.69 -7.67 6.34
CA ILE A 132 3.68 -6.85 7.56
C ILE A 132 2.70 -5.68 7.41
N THR A 133 2.68 -5.02 6.25
CA THR A 133 1.94 -3.76 6.00
C THR A 133 0.53 -3.96 5.45
N THR A 134 0.11 -5.20 5.17
CA THR A 134 -1.27 -5.53 4.79
C THR A 134 -1.84 -6.62 5.67
N LYS A 135 -3.09 -6.46 6.09
CA LYS A 135 -3.85 -7.47 6.84
C LYS A 135 -5.12 -7.84 6.10
N LYS A 136 -5.74 -8.95 6.51
CA LYS A 136 -7.02 -9.37 5.96
C LYS A 136 -8.09 -8.37 6.41
N PRO A 137 -8.76 -7.67 5.48
CA PRO A 137 -9.75 -6.66 5.81
C PRO A 137 -11.06 -7.30 6.30
N SER A 138 -11.86 -6.50 7.01
CA SER A 138 -13.26 -6.79 7.29
C SER A 138 -14.13 -6.51 6.06
N ASP A 139 -15.37 -7.00 6.09
CA ASP A 139 -16.32 -6.78 5.01
C ASP A 139 -16.65 -5.29 4.85
N GLU A 140 -16.78 -4.56 5.95
CA GLU A 140 -17.02 -3.12 5.96
C GLU A 140 -15.87 -2.34 5.29
N GLN A 141 -14.63 -2.75 5.54
CA GLN A 141 -13.45 -2.11 4.92
C GLN A 141 -13.37 -2.40 3.42
N ILE A 142 -13.76 -3.59 2.98
CA ILE A 142 -13.85 -3.92 1.55
C ILE A 142 -14.95 -3.06 0.89
N GLU A 143 -16.10 -2.88 1.53
CA GLU A 143 -17.17 -2.03 1.02
C GLU A 143 -16.69 -0.57 0.82
N VAL A 144 -15.99 -0.03 1.80
CA VAL A 144 -15.39 1.31 1.69
C VAL A 144 -14.40 1.41 0.53
N ALA A 145 -13.56 0.38 0.34
CA ALA A 145 -12.61 0.34 -0.78
C ALA A 145 -13.31 0.27 -2.13
N ILE A 146 -14.38 -0.54 -2.26
CA ILE A 146 -15.21 -0.61 -3.47
C ILE A 146 -15.86 0.74 -3.78
N LEU A 147 -16.46 1.39 -2.79
CA LEU A 147 -17.08 2.70 -2.96
C LEU A 147 -16.06 3.77 -3.36
N SER A 148 -14.87 3.74 -2.76
CA SER A 148 -13.78 4.65 -3.11
C SER A 148 -13.32 4.47 -4.55
N MET A 149 -13.17 3.22 -5.00
CA MET A 149 -12.81 2.89 -6.38
C MET A 149 -13.90 3.33 -7.35
N ALA A 150 -15.17 3.09 -7.02
CA ALA A 150 -16.30 3.50 -7.83
C ALA A 150 -16.29 5.01 -8.10
N ASN A 151 -16.09 5.82 -7.05
CA ASN A 151 -16.00 7.28 -7.19
C ASN A 151 -14.81 7.74 -8.05
N CYS A 152 -13.69 7.01 -8.02
CA CYS A 152 -12.54 7.31 -8.90
C CYS A 152 -12.83 6.97 -10.36
N VAL A 153 -13.63 5.94 -10.62
CA VAL A 153 -13.95 5.47 -11.98
C VAL A 153 -15.09 6.27 -12.62
N GLU A 154 -15.96 6.93 -11.84
CA GLU A 154 -17.08 7.72 -12.32
C GLU A 154 -16.65 8.85 -13.30
N ASN A 155 -15.48 9.41 -13.08
CA ASN A 155 -14.90 10.44 -13.95
C ASN A 155 -14.19 9.89 -15.21
N SER A 156 -14.13 8.57 -15.39
CA SER A 156 -13.60 7.90 -16.57
C SER A 156 -14.73 7.14 -17.26
N GLU A 157 -14.68 6.95 -18.58
CA GLU A 157 -15.71 6.42 -19.51
C GLU A 157 -16.47 5.12 -19.10
N ASN A 158 -16.45 4.72 -17.82
CA ASN A 158 -17.03 3.48 -17.30
C ASN A 158 -18.31 3.68 -16.45
N THR A 159 -19.18 4.58 -16.86
CA THR A 159 -20.49 4.86 -16.20
C THR A 159 -21.30 3.60 -15.91
N LYS A 160 -21.24 2.57 -16.77
CA LYS A 160 -21.96 1.31 -16.57
C LYS A 160 -21.44 0.48 -15.38
N LEU A 161 -20.14 0.52 -15.11
CA LEU A 161 -19.54 -0.16 -13.97
C LEU A 161 -19.93 0.53 -12.66
N PHE A 162 -19.94 1.87 -12.67
CA PHE A 162 -20.38 2.70 -11.55
C PHE A 162 -21.84 2.43 -11.18
N GLU A 163 -22.75 2.40 -12.15
CA GLU A 163 -24.17 2.10 -11.94
C GLU A 163 -24.38 0.72 -11.31
N SER A 164 -23.62 -0.31 -11.74
CA SER A 164 -23.71 -1.65 -11.17
C SER A 164 -23.23 -1.72 -9.71
N ILE A 165 -22.18 -0.97 -9.36
CA ILE A 165 -21.61 -0.91 -8.02
C ILE A 165 -22.54 -0.17 -7.05
N THR A 166 -23.07 0.99 -7.48
CA THR A 166 -23.96 1.81 -6.65
C THR A 166 -25.31 1.15 -6.42
N ALA A 167 -25.84 0.38 -7.39
CA ALA A 167 -27.05 -0.40 -7.24
C ALA A 167 -26.89 -1.48 -6.15
N GLN A 168 -25.76 -2.20 -6.13
CA GLN A 168 -25.49 -3.23 -5.11
C GLN A 168 -25.25 -2.65 -3.72
N ALA A 169 -24.53 -1.52 -3.61
CA ALA A 169 -24.32 -0.85 -2.32
C ALA A 169 -25.63 -0.30 -1.71
N SER A 170 -26.63 0.02 -2.52
CA SER A 170 -27.95 0.44 -2.05
C SER A 170 -28.82 -0.72 -1.53
N GLU A 171 -28.63 -1.92 -2.05
CA GLU A 171 -29.34 -3.13 -1.59
C GLU A 171 -28.84 -3.61 -0.21
N VAL A 172 -27.54 -3.44 0.09
CA VAL A 172 -26.96 -3.84 1.38
C VAL A 172 -27.40 -2.94 2.55
N LYS A 173 -27.78 -1.66 2.28
CA LYS A 173 -28.26 -0.74 3.33
C LYS A 173 -29.70 -0.94 3.77
N VAL A 174 -30.48 -1.81 3.14
CA VAL A 174 -31.92 -2.01 3.39
C VAL A 174 -32.21 -3.36 4.08
N GLY A 175 -31.22 -4.18 4.35
CA GLY A 175 -31.29 -5.43 5.12
C GLY A 175 -30.67 -5.28 6.50
#